data_c293f04fb7c27d015d242a1d4212b45d
#
_entry.id   c293f04fb7c27d015d242a1d4212b45d
#
_cell.length_a   1.000
_cell.length_b   1.000
_cell.length_c   1.000
_cell.angle_alpha   90.00
_cell.angle_beta   90.00
_cell.angle_gamma   90.00
#
_symmetry.space_group_name_H-M   'P 1'
#
loop_
_entity.id
_entity.type
_entity.pdbx_description
1 polymer ?
#
loop_
_entity_poly.entity_id
_entity_poly.type
_entity_poly.pdbx_seq_one_letter_code
_entity_poly.pdbx_strand_id
1 'polypeptide(L)'
;MISEPMGFYTDTTVCIGCKACEVACKEWNQLPTSVDNLLEMSGDSYDNTRRLDGTHWRHVKFIEQFSEDRSDGRWLMMSDVCKHCVRAPCLEVCPTGAIIRTEFDTVVIQSDTCNGCRACIAACPFGVIGVNLCSF
;
A
#
# COMPACT_ATOMS: atom_id res chain seq x y z
N MET A 1 -9.50 -18.66 -22.57
CA MET A 1 -8.06 -18.74 -22.23
C MET A 1 -7.97 -18.43 -20.73
N ILE A 2 -7.44 -19.35 -19.95
CA ILE A 2 -7.17 -19.08 -18.52
C ILE A 2 -5.95 -18.17 -18.52
N SER A 3 -6.10 -16.91 -18.11
CA SER A 3 -4.96 -16.01 -17.95
C SER A 3 -4.08 -16.53 -16.81
N GLU A 4 -2.77 -16.51 -17.01
CA GLU A 4 -1.85 -16.86 -15.95
C GLU A 4 -1.90 -15.81 -14.84
N PRO A 5 -1.88 -16.21 -13.55
CA PRO A 5 -1.81 -15.27 -12.44
C PRO A 5 -0.59 -14.36 -12.58
N MET A 6 -0.78 -13.07 -12.39
CA MET A 6 0.28 -12.07 -12.47
C MET A 6 0.57 -11.51 -11.07
N GLY A 7 1.83 -11.18 -10.82
CA GLY A 7 2.24 -10.62 -9.54
C GLY A 7 3.52 -9.79 -9.66
N PHE A 8 3.84 -9.09 -8.57
CA PHE A 8 5.08 -8.35 -8.44
C PHE A 8 6.03 -9.07 -7.49
N TYR A 9 7.22 -9.35 -7.96
CA TYR A 9 8.32 -9.73 -7.09
C TYR A 9 9.08 -8.48 -6.64
N THR A 10 9.23 -8.31 -5.34
CA THR A 10 9.99 -7.18 -4.77
C THR A 10 11.23 -7.72 -4.05
N ASP A 11 12.39 -7.46 -4.63
CA ASP A 11 13.67 -7.79 -4.00
C ASP A 11 14.13 -6.62 -3.11
N THR A 12 13.97 -6.78 -1.81
CA THR A 12 14.34 -5.76 -0.83
C THR A 12 15.85 -5.64 -0.62
N THR A 13 16.63 -6.62 -1.10
CA THR A 13 18.12 -6.59 -0.97
C THR A 13 18.74 -5.54 -1.88
N VAL A 14 18.09 -5.20 -2.99
CA VAL A 14 18.55 -4.21 -3.96
C VAL A 14 17.80 -2.88 -3.87
N CYS A 15 16.86 -2.77 -2.93
CA CYS A 15 16.09 -1.54 -2.75
C CYS A 15 16.97 -0.42 -2.18
N ILE A 16 17.04 0.70 -2.90
CA ILE A 16 17.79 1.90 -2.49
C ILE A 16 16.89 3.04 -1.98
N GLY A 17 15.60 2.78 -1.82
CA GLY A 17 14.65 3.78 -1.32
C GLY A 17 14.40 4.98 -2.25
N CYS A 18 14.65 4.84 -3.54
CA CYS A 18 14.52 5.96 -4.51
C CYS A 18 13.08 6.42 -4.77
N LYS A 19 12.06 5.68 -4.26
CA LYS A 19 10.62 5.96 -4.43
C LYS A 19 10.10 5.99 -5.87
N ALA A 20 10.90 5.63 -6.87
CA ALA A 20 10.45 5.57 -8.25
C ALA A 20 9.20 4.68 -8.42
N CYS A 21 9.10 3.59 -7.66
CA CYS A 21 7.93 2.71 -7.66
C CYS A 21 6.67 3.37 -7.08
N GLU A 22 6.79 4.26 -6.09
CA GLU A 22 5.67 5.06 -5.58
C GLU A 22 5.17 6.02 -6.65
N VAL A 23 6.08 6.76 -7.26
CA VAL A 23 5.76 7.74 -8.31
C VAL A 23 5.11 7.03 -9.49
N ALA A 24 5.69 5.93 -9.97
CA ALA A 24 5.14 5.16 -11.08
C ALA A 24 3.72 4.64 -10.79
N CYS A 25 3.47 4.13 -9.59
CA CYS A 25 2.15 3.68 -9.17
C CYS A 25 1.15 4.82 -9.12
N LYS A 26 1.56 5.97 -8.59
CA LYS A 26 0.72 7.16 -8.47
C LYS A 26 0.34 7.72 -9.84
N GLU A 27 1.30 7.86 -10.73
CA GLU A 27 1.07 8.34 -12.10
C GLU A 27 0.22 7.37 -12.94
N TRP A 28 0.54 6.08 -12.89
CA TRP A 28 -0.21 5.07 -13.64
C TRP A 28 -1.69 5.02 -13.25
N ASN A 29 -1.98 5.12 -11.97
CA ASN A 29 -3.34 5.07 -11.45
C ASN A 29 -4.00 6.46 -11.34
N GLN A 30 -3.32 7.53 -11.77
CA GLN A 30 -3.81 8.92 -11.70
C GLN A 30 -4.32 9.30 -10.30
N LEU A 31 -3.60 8.87 -9.27
CA LEU A 31 -4.00 9.12 -7.88
C LEU A 31 -3.81 10.60 -7.53
N PRO A 32 -4.80 11.22 -6.88
CA PRO A 32 -4.72 12.64 -6.52
C PRO A 32 -3.63 12.89 -5.49
N THR A 33 -3.15 14.11 -5.46
CA THR A 33 -2.25 14.57 -4.37
C THR A 33 -3.07 14.64 -3.08
N SER A 34 -2.54 14.07 -1.99
CA SER A 34 -3.19 14.25 -0.69
C SER A 34 -3.07 15.70 -0.26
N VAL A 35 -4.19 16.29 0.16
CA VAL A 35 -4.26 17.70 0.59
C VAL A 35 -3.38 17.93 1.83
N ASP A 36 -3.27 16.92 2.68
CA ASP A 36 -2.46 16.96 3.90
C ASP A 36 -0.96 17.09 3.60
N ASN A 37 -0.48 16.52 2.51
CA ASN A 37 0.93 16.60 2.12
C ASN A 37 1.33 17.93 1.45
N LEU A 38 0.36 18.73 1.00
CA LEU A 38 0.65 20.03 0.38
C LEU A 38 0.95 21.11 1.43
N LEU A 39 0.42 20.98 2.63
CA LEU A 39 0.51 22.00 3.68
C LEU A 39 1.47 21.61 4.81
N GLU A 40 1.79 20.33 4.94
CA GLU A 40 2.70 19.82 5.96
C GLU A 40 3.98 19.28 5.31
N MET A 41 4.96 20.14 5.11
CA MET A 41 6.33 19.69 5.01
C MET A 41 6.75 19.18 6.38
N SER A 42 6.64 17.87 6.59
CA SER A 42 6.86 17.24 7.90
C SER A 42 8.30 17.33 8.41
N GLY A 43 9.23 17.77 7.56
CA GLY A 43 10.66 17.71 7.85
C GLY A 43 11.27 16.30 7.75
N ASP A 44 10.45 15.26 7.55
CA ASP A 44 10.88 13.89 7.29
C ASP A 44 11.30 13.77 5.83
N SER A 45 12.55 14.06 5.54
CA SER A 45 13.03 14.33 4.19
C SER A 45 12.94 13.14 3.24
N TYR A 46 12.93 11.90 3.74
CA TYR A 46 12.92 10.69 2.92
C TYR A 46 11.67 9.83 3.07
N ASP A 47 10.95 9.89 4.19
CA ASP A 47 9.68 9.17 4.39
C ASP A 47 8.47 10.12 4.47
N ASN A 48 8.31 10.96 3.46
CA ASN A 48 7.22 11.92 3.39
C ASN A 48 5.84 11.28 3.14
N THR A 49 5.78 10.07 2.59
CA THR A 49 4.53 9.33 2.37
C THR A 49 4.01 8.68 3.64
N ARG A 50 4.89 8.22 4.52
CA ARG A 50 4.67 7.60 5.84
C ARG A 50 3.85 6.32 5.85
N ARG A 51 2.79 6.20 5.05
CA ARG A 51 1.86 5.05 5.06
C ARG A 51 1.13 4.89 3.74
N LEU A 52 0.55 3.71 3.56
CA LEU A 52 -0.43 3.45 2.51
C LEU A 52 -1.78 4.07 2.88
N ASP A 53 -2.43 4.69 1.90
CA ASP A 53 -3.76 5.26 2.03
C ASP A 53 -4.49 5.27 0.68
N GLY A 54 -5.66 5.94 0.61
CA GLY A 54 -6.45 6.03 -0.61
C GLY A 54 -5.76 6.75 -1.78
N THR A 55 -4.74 7.55 -1.50
CA THR A 55 -3.95 8.31 -2.49
C THR A 55 -2.55 7.77 -2.71
N HIS A 56 -2.11 6.83 -1.87
CA HIS A 56 -0.79 6.18 -1.93
C HIS A 56 -0.96 4.67 -1.81
N TRP A 57 -1.05 4.00 -2.97
CA TRP A 57 -1.24 2.54 -3.04
C TRP A 57 0.06 1.76 -2.95
N ARG A 58 1.18 2.45 -3.07
CA ARG A 58 2.52 1.92 -2.86
C ARG A 58 3.31 2.88 -1.99
N HIS A 59 4.06 2.34 -1.07
CA HIS A 59 4.85 3.10 -0.11
C HIS A 59 6.20 2.44 0.09
N VAL A 60 7.27 3.22 0.06
CA VAL A 60 8.60 2.73 0.44
C VAL A 60 8.81 3.01 1.92
N LYS A 61 8.83 1.95 2.71
CA LYS A 61 9.13 2.02 4.14
C LYS A 61 10.63 2.17 4.35
N PHE A 62 11.00 3.07 5.24
CA PHE A 62 12.35 3.22 5.75
C PHE A 62 12.38 2.71 7.18
N ILE A 63 13.17 1.68 7.43
CA ILE A 63 13.28 1.02 8.72
C ILE A 63 14.70 1.25 9.21
N GLU A 64 14.83 2.05 10.28
CA GLU A 64 16.11 2.36 10.91
C GLU A 64 16.28 1.47 12.13
N GLN A 65 17.40 0.78 12.19
CA GLN A 65 17.81 -0.06 13.32
C GLN A 65 19.16 0.44 13.82
N PHE A 66 19.21 0.83 15.07
CA PHE A 66 20.44 1.25 15.72
C PHE A 66 20.76 0.32 16.88
N SER A 67 22.06 0.10 17.12
CA SER A 67 22.54 -0.50 18.37
C SER A 67 22.22 0.41 19.57
N GLU A 68 22.21 -0.13 20.79
CA GLU A 68 21.91 0.65 22.00
C GLU A 68 22.86 1.84 22.16
N ASP A 69 24.11 1.70 21.79
CA ASP A 69 25.14 2.73 21.84
C ASP A 69 25.20 3.62 20.59
N ARG A 70 24.31 3.36 19.60
CA ARG A 70 24.26 4.03 18.30
C ARG A 70 25.56 3.96 17.48
N SER A 71 26.45 3.03 17.79
CA SER A 71 27.71 2.83 17.05
C SER A 71 27.51 2.11 15.72
N ASP A 72 26.43 1.32 15.61
CA ASP A 72 26.06 0.60 14.37
C ASP A 72 24.61 0.98 13.99
N GLY A 73 24.43 1.32 12.73
CA GLY A 73 23.13 1.67 12.18
C GLY A 73 22.86 0.92 10.87
N ARG A 74 21.64 0.42 10.73
CA ARG A 74 21.16 -0.23 9.51
C ARG A 74 19.95 0.49 8.98
N TRP A 75 19.99 0.79 7.71
CA TRP A 75 18.84 1.28 6.94
C TRP A 75 18.31 0.18 6.05
N LEU A 76 17.08 -0.21 6.31
CA LEU A 76 16.35 -1.17 5.51
C LEU A 76 15.23 -0.45 4.79
N MET A 77 15.11 -0.67 3.49
CA MET A 77 14.07 -0.09 2.68
C MET A 77 13.22 -1.20 2.06
N MET A 78 11.91 -0.99 2.05
CA MET A 78 10.98 -1.98 1.52
C MET A 78 9.85 -1.28 0.78
N SER A 79 9.68 -1.61 -0.50
CA SER A 79 8.48 -1.23 -1.24
C SER A 79 7.30 -2.06 -0.75
N ASP A 80 6.38 -1.40 -0.04
CA ASP A 80 5.18 -2.01 0.53
C ASP A 80 3.95 -1.74 -0.34
N VAL A 81 3.13 -2.77 -0.52
CA VAL A 81 1.95 -2.75 -1.38
C VAL A 81 1.04 -3.93 -1.00
N CYS A 82 -0.20 -3.94 -1.48
CA CYS A 82 -1.08 -5.09 -1.35
C CYS A 82 -0.39 -6.37 -1.88
N LYS A 83 -0.53 -7.46 -1.13
CA LYS A 83 0.08 -8.76 -1.47
C LYS A 83 -0.80 -9.59 -2.39
N HIS A 84 -2.04 -9.15 -2.68
CA HIS A 84 -3.01 -9.89 -3.48
C HIS A 84 -3.12 -11.37 -3.06
N CYS A 85 -3.29 -11.59 -1.76
CA CYS A 85 -3.22 -12.91 -1.10
C CYS A 85 -4.05 -13.97 -1.82
N VAL A 86 -3.53 -15.19 -1.97
CA VAL A 86 -4.26 -16.34 -2.55
C VAL A 86 -5.54 -16.62 -1.73
N ARG A 87 -5.41 -16.68 -0.41
CA ARG A 87 -6.54 -16.61 0.51
C ARG A 87 -6.59 -15.23 1.12
N ALA A 88 -7.49 -14.39 0.64
CA ALA A 88 -7.57 -12.99 1.00
C ALA A 88 -8.61 -12.78 2.11
N PRO A 89 -8.20 -12.60 3.38
CA PRO A 89 -9.15 -12.39 4.48
C PRO A 89 -10.04 -11.17 4.26
N CYS A 90 -9.51 -10.13 3.60
CA CYS A 90 -10.27 -8.95 3.26
C CYS A 90 -11.44 -9.23 2.31
N LEU A 91 -11.26 -10.15 1.36
CA LEU A 91 -12.32 -10.58 0.44
C LEU A 91 -13.37 -11.42 1.17
N GLU A 92 -12.92 -12.34 2.04
CA GLU A 92 -13.82 -13.24 2.77
C GLU A 92 -14.70 -12.51 3.79
N VAL A 93 -14.20 -11.42 4.40
CA VAL A 93 -14.92 -10.66 5.41
C VAL A 93 -15.83 -9.57 4.85
N CYS A 94 -15.76 -9.29 3.55
CA CYS A 94 -16.51 -8.18 2.96
C CYS A 94 -18.02 -8.49 2.89
N PRO A 95 -18.89 -7.79 3.65
CA PRO A 95 -20.31 -8.11 3.71
C PRO A 95 -21.09 -7.76 2.44
N THR A 96 -20.57 -6.82 1.63
CA THR A 96 -21.21 -6.39 0.38
C THR A 96 -20.64 -7.08 -0.85
N GLY A 97 -19.59 -7.89 -0.71
CA GLY A 97 -18.88 -8.47 -1.84
C GLY A 97 -18.15 -7.44 -2.70
N ALA A 98 -17.87 -6.26 -2.16
CA ALA A 98 -17.18 -5.18 -2.87
C ALA A 98 -15.72 -5.53 -3.20
N ILE A 99 -15.12 -6.49 -2.50
CA ILE A 99 -13.77 -6.96 -2.78
C ILE A 99 -13.87 -8.19 -3.66
N ILE A 100 -13.30 -8.11 -4.84
CA ILE A 100 -13.36 -9.18 -5.83
C ILE A 100 -11.96 -9.58 -6.28
N ARG A 101 -11.90 -10.73 -6.92
CA ARG A 101 -10.69 -11.21 -7.61
C ARG A 101 -10.90 -11.12 -9.11
N THR A 102 -9.96 -10.50 -9.80
CA THR A 102 -9.97 -10.40 -11.27
C THR A 102 -9.52 -11.70 -11.93
N GLU A 103 -9.63 -11.77 -13.26
CA GLU A 103 -9.12 -12.90 -14.05
C GLU A 103 -7.61 -13.09 -13.95
N PHE A 104 -6.87 -12.10 -13.48
CA PHE A 104 -5.41 -12.17 -13.26
C PHE A 104 -5.04 -12.48 -11.81
N ASP A 105 -6.00 -12.93 -11.00
CA ASP A 105 -5.87 -13.17 -9.56
C ASP A 105 -5.56 -11.91 -8.72
N THR A 106 -5.76 -10.73 -9.28
CA THR A 106 -5.60 -9.47 -8.56
C THR A 106 -6.81 -9.20 -7.68
N VAL A 107 -6.59 -8.86 -6.42
CA VAL A 107 -7.64 -8.44 -5.49
C VAL A 107 -7.88 -6.95 -5.64
N VAL A 108 -9.10 -6.55 -5.96
CA VAL A 108 -9.51 -5.15 -6.16
C VAL A 108 -10.76 -4.81 -5.36
N ILE A 109 -10.95 -3.54 -5.05
CA ILE A 109 -12.12 -3.02 -4.33
C ILE A 109 -12.99 -2.25 -5.32
N GLN A 110 -14.26 -2.63 -5.41
CA GLN A 110 -15.27 -1.88 -6.16
C GLN A 110 -15.86 -0.80 -5.25
N SER A 111 -15.52 0.45 -5.51
CA SER A 111 -15.88 1.58 -4.67
C SER A 111 -17.38 1.85 -4.63
N ASP A 112 -18.07 1.61 -5.73
CA ASP A 112 -19.52 1.79 -5.89
C ASP A 112 -20.35 0.74 -5.12
N THR A 113 -19.78 -0.43 -4.85
CA THR A 113 -20.41 -1.50 -4.06
C THR A 113 -20.01 -1.44 -2.58
N CYS A 114 -18.95 -0.72 -2.26
CA CYS A 114 -18.40 -0.62 -0.92
C CYS A 114 -19.28 0.28 -0.03
N ASN A 115 -19.70 -0.23 1.13
CA ASN A 115 -20.46 0.54 2.12
C ASN A 115 -19.61 1.18 3.22
N GLY A 116 -18.26 1.09 3.13
CA GLY A 116 -17.34 1.70 4.09
C GLY A 116 -17.30 1.06 5.48
N CYS A 117 -17.73 -0.18 5.65
CA CYS A 117 -17.81 -0.85 6.97
C CYS A 117 -16.46 -1.09 7.65
N ARG A 118 -15.32 -0.98 6.93
CA ARG A 118 -13.94 -1.13 7.40
C ARG A 118 -13.57 -2.53 7.90
N ALA A 119 -14.41 -3.54 7.73
CA ALA A 119 -14.11 -4.91 8.16
C ALA A 119 -12.83 -5.45 7.48
N CYS A 120 -12.60 -5.10 6.21
CA CYS A 120 -11.42 -5.48 5.46
C CYS A 120 -10.10 -4.89 6.03
N ILE A 121 -10.16 -3.71 6.66
CA ILE A 121 -8.99 -3.08 7.30
C ILE A 121 -8.53 -3.94 8.48
N ALA A 122 -9.48 -4.33 9.33
CA ALA A 122 -9.19 -5.16 10.48
C ALA A 122 -8.74 -6.58 10.10
N ALA A 123 -9.25 -7.10 8.97
CA ALA A 123 -8.91 -8.43 8.49
C ALA A 123 -7.56 -8.52 7.77
N CYS A 124 -7.02 -7.40 7.29
CA CYS A 124 -5.76 -7.40 6.56
C CYS A 124 -4.56 -7.56 7.49
N PRO A 125 -3.81 -8.69 7.44
CA PRO A 125 -2.65 -8.89 8.33
C PRO A 125 -1.46 -7.98 8.00
N PHE A 126 -1.46 -7.36 6.82
CA PHE A 126 -0.38 -6.50 6.35
C PHE A 126 -0.67 -5.01 6.55
N GLY A 127 -1.89 -4.63 6.96
CA GLY A 127 -2.27 -3.25 7.19
C GLY A 127 -2.21 -2.36 5.94
N VAL A 128 -2.45 -2.93 4.74
CA VAL A 128 -2.32 -2.21 3.46
C VAL A 128 -3.62 -1.58 2.98
N ILE A 129 -4.74 -1.85 3.66
CA ILE A 129 -6.04 -1.30 3.28
C ILE A 129 -6.31 -0.03 4.09
N GLY A 130 -6.52 1.08 3.39
CA GLY A 130 -6.88 2.36 3.98
C GLY A 130 -8.29 2.80 3.60
N VAL A 131 -8.79 3.83 4.28
CA VAL A 131 -10.03 4.52 3.92
C VAL A 131 -9.67 5.81 3.20
N ASN A 132 -10.32 6.06 2.07
CA ASN A 132 -10.28 7.37 1.46
C ASN A 132 -11.39 8.23 2.09
N LEU A 133 -11.02 9.24 2.85
CA LEU A 133 -11.97 10.14 3.52
C LEU A 133 -12.62 11.16 2.58
N CYS A 134 -12.22 11.17 1.30
CA CYS A 134 -12.68 12.13 0.30
C CYS A 134 -13.86 11.64 -0.55
N SER A 135 -14.53 10.57 -0.16
CA SER A 135 -15.69 10.00 -0.89
C SER A 135 -16.93 10.08 0.00
N PHE A 136 -17.50 11.27 0.10
CA PHE A 136 -18.92 11.52 0.42
C PHE A 136 -19.46 12.55 -0.56
#